data_55719d39ab5fb0dae196ad36ceb0e0e3
#
_entry.id   55719d39ab5fb0dae196ad36ceb0e0e3
#
_cell.length_a   1.000
_cell.length_b   1.000
_cell.length_c   1.000
_cell.angle_alpha   90.00
_cell.angle_beta   90.00
_cell.angle_gamma   90.00
#
_symmetry.space_group_name_H-M   'P 1'
#
loop_
_entity.id
_entity.type
_entity.pdbx_description
1 polymer ?
#
loop_
_entity_poly.entity_id
_entity_poly.type
_entity_poly.pdbx_seq_one_letter_code
_entity_poly.pdbx_strand_id
1 'polypeptide(L)'
;MTFNLDNYEPVAPRLARWLETVVKSSVTPRVITTLHAYAPGEWCIFKAELWEGDTLISTGYAEEHHTDRGVNSTSHMENCETSAIGRALANCGYAGSDPSKRPSREEMTKVQRMTPSDAPDGTQRPQASPNKAASDAQLGLIRTLSKKLGFEAHFPPNFTSYDASQVIQELKGNVIPLAIRAESFEDPF
;
A
#
# COMPACT_ATOMS: atom_id res chain seq x y z
N MET A 1 19.22 -2.72 2.40
CA MET A 1 19.25 -4.10 2.92
C MET A 1 18.15 -4.87 2.23
N THR A 2 18.53 -5.82 1.38
CA THR A 2 17.60 -6.75 0.74
C THR A 2 17.25 -7.82 1.79
N PHE A 3 16.00 -7.90 2.21
CA PHE A 3 15.58 -9.04 3.04
C PHE A 3 14.99 -10.13 2.15
N ASN A 4 15.32 -11.40 2.48
CA ASN A 4 14.81 -12.55 1.76
C ASN A 4 13.44 -12.95 2.35
N LEU A 5 12.38 -12.93 1.53
CA LEU A 5 11.04 -13.35 1.91
C LEU A 5 10.95 -14.82 2.34
N ASP A 6 11.87 -15.67 1.85
CA ASP A 6 11.93 -17.09 2.24
C ASP A 6 12.27 -17.30 3.71
N ASN A 7 12.83 -16.28 4.36
CA ASN A 7 13.09 -16.29 5.79
C ASN A 7 11.81 -16.05 6.64
N TYR A 8 10.68 -15.72 6.01
CA TYR A 8 9.42 -15.43 6.69
C TYR A 8 8.39 -16.49 6.35
N GLU A 9 7.81 -17.09 7.38
CA GLU A 9 6.81 -18.12 7.21
C GLU A 9 5.45 -17.50 6.86
N PRO A 10 4.70 -18.05 5.88
CA PRO A 10 3.33 -17.65 5.58
C PRO A 10 2.38 -17.85 6.78
N VAL A 11 1.23 -17.18 6.75
CA VAL A 11 0.19 -17.32 7.78
C VAL A 11 -0.43 -18.73 7.79
N ALA A 12 -0.66 -19.32 6.62
CA ALA A 12 -1.34 -20.61 6.51
C ALA A 12 -0.66 -21.76 7.28
N PRO A 13 0.67 -22.02 7.16
CA PRO A 13 1.32 -23.05 7.98
C PRO A 13 1.33 -22.74 9.48
N ARG A 14 1.40 -21.46 9.88
CA ARG A 14 1.27 -21.07 11.29
C ARG A 14 -0.11 -21.42 11.84
N LEU A 15 -1.14 -21.10 11.07
CA LEU A 15 -2.54 -21.41 11.42
C LEU A 15 -2.74 -22.92 11.52
N ALA A 16 -2.23 -23.71 10.58
CA ALA A 16 -2.32 -25.16 10.60
C ALA A 16 -1.71 -25.76 11.86
N ARG A 17 -0.52 -25.31 12.27
CA ARG A 17 0.14 -25.77 13.51
C ARG A 17 -0.66 -25.43 14.77
N TRP A 18 -1.22 -24.22 14.84
CA TRP A 18 -2.06 -23.83 15.96
C TRP A 18 -3.31 -24.71 16.03
N LEU A 19 -4.04 -24.86 14.92
CA LEU A 19 -5.23 -25.71 14.84
C LEU A 19 -4.93 -27.15 15.27
N GLU A 20 -3.84 -27.73 14.77
CA GLU A 20 -3.43 -29.10 15.12
C GLU A 20 -3.12 -29.25 16.64
N THR A 21 -2.47 -28.26 17.22
CA THR A 21 -2.14 -28.24 18.64
C THR A 21 -3.40 -28.18 19.49
N VAL A 22 -4.33 -27.31 19.18
CA VAL A 22 -5.56 -27.11 19.94
C VAL A 22 -6.47 -28.33 19.82
N VAL A 23 -6.62 -28.90 18.63
CA VAL A 23 -7.42 -30.13 18.43
C VAL A 23 -6.84 -31.31 19.18
N LYS A 24 -5.51 -31.47 19.23
CA LYS A 24 -4.86 -32.51 20.04
C LYS A 24 -5.17 -32.39 21.56
N SER A 25 -5.45 -31.18 22.02
CA SER A 25 -5.87 -30.92 23.40
C SER A 25 -7.37 -31.14 23.64
N SER A 26 -8.09 -31.70 22.66
CA SER A 26 -9.54 -31.95 22.73
C SER A 26 -10.38 -30.67 22.94
N VAL A 27 -9.85 -29.52 22.49
CA VAL A 27 -10.50 -28.22 22.54
C VAL A 27 -10.89 -27.82 21.12
N THR A 28 -12.04 -27.17 20.98
CA THR A 28 -12.48 -26.66 19.66
C THR A 28 -11.81 -25.31 19.36
N PRO A 29 -10.95 -25.20 18.33
CA PRO A 29 -10.40 -23.92 17.92
C PRO A 29 -11.42 -23.11 17.11
N ARG A 30 -11.41 -21.80 17.29
CA ARG A 30 -12.19 -20.86 16.46
C ARG A 30 -11.32 -19.68 16.09
N VAL A 31 -11.37 -19.30 14.82
CA VAL A 31 -10.82 -18.04 14.31
C VAL A 31 -12.00 -17.16 13.95
N ILE A 32 -12.07 -15.98 14.54
CA ILE A 32 -13.12 -15.00 14.27
C ILE A 32 -12.44 -13.77 13.71
N THR A 33 -12.82 -13.36 12.52
CA THR A 33 -12.39 -12.11 11.90
C THR A 33 -13.54 -11.12 11.84
N THR A 34 -13.26 -9.86 12.07
CA THR A 34 -14.26 -8.80 12.08
C THR A 34 -13.69 -7.60 11.32
N LEU A 35 -14.44 -7.08 10.36
CA LEU A 35 -14.16 -5.79 9.75
C LEU A 35 -14.40 -4.71 10.82
N HIS A 36 -13.33 -4.16 11.34
CA HIS A 36 -13.36 -3.24 12.48
C HIS A 36 -13.64 -1.80 12.06
N ALA A 37 -13.02 -1.36 10.96
CA ALA A 37 -13.25 -0.06 10.35
C ALA A 37 -12.86 -0.10 8.88
N TYR A 38 -13.44 0.78 8.06
CA TYR A 38 -13.10 0.89 6.63
C TYR A 38 -13.56 2.21 6.02
N ALA A 39 -12.91 2.59 4.92
CA ALA A 39 -13.40 3.56 3.96
C ALA A 39 -13.59 2.86 2.61
N PRO A 40 -14.79 2.85 2.02
CA PRO A 40 -15.05 2.11 0.79
C PRO A 40 -14.09 2.45 -0.34
N GLY A 41 -13.38 1.45 -0.87
CA GLY A 41 -12.43 1.61 -1.96
C GLY A 41 -11.10 2.29 -1.59
N GLU A 42 -10.85 2.58 -0.30
CA GLU A 42 -9.65 3.25 0.17
C GLU A 42 -8.83 2.37 1.10
N TRP A 43 -9.39 1.98 2.24
CA TRP A 43 -8.70 1.21 3.26
C TRP A 43 -9.66 0.38 4.11
N CYS A 44 -9.12 -0.61 4.79
CA CYS A 44 -9.84 -1.40 5.79
C CYS A 44 -8.94 -1.80 6.96
N ILE A 45 -9.57 -2.01 8.12
CA ILE A 45 -8.95 -2.58 9.31
C ILE A 45 -9.71 -3.84 9.68
N PHE A 46 -9.01 -4.97 9.78
CA PHE A 46 -9.54 -6.21 10.33
C PHE A 46 -8.98 -6.48 11.72
N LYS A 47 -9.84 -7.02 12.56
CA LYS A 47 -9.51 -7.66 13.84
C LYS A 47 -9.64 -9.16 13.66
N ALA A 48 -8.66 -9.92 14.12
CA ALA A 48 -8.73 -11.37 14.25
C ALA A 48 -8.67 -11.76 15.72
N GLU A 49 -9.43 -12.78 16.10
CA GLU A 49 -9.47 -13.38 17.41
C GLU A 49 -9.27 -14.89 17.32
N LEU A 50 -8.37 -15.41 18.14
CA LEU A 50 -8.14 -16.84 18.27
C LEU A 50 -8.74 -17.32 19.59
N TRP A 51 -9.58 -18.33 19.50
CA TRP A 51 -10.31 -18.89 20.63
C TRP A 51 -10.02 -20.37 20.77
N GLU A 52 -9.85 -20.80 22.00
CA GLU A 52 -9.79 -22.21 22.40
C GLU A 52 -11.01 -22.51 23.30
N GLY A 53 -12.00 -23.24 22.73
CA GLY A 53 -13.31 -23.33 23.35
C GLY A 53 -13.95 -21.95 23.51
N ASP A 54 -14.22 -21.56 24.76
CA ASP A 54 -14.81 -20.26 25.12
C ASP A 54 -13.77 -19.25 25.63
N THR A 55 -12.49 -19.59 25.55
CA THR A 55 -11.41 -18.72 26.01
C THR A 55 -10.79 -17.97 24.85
N LEU A 56 -10.76 -16.64 24.90
CA LEU A 56 -10.02 -15.80 23.97
C LEU A 56 -8.52 -15.89 24.31
N ILE A 57 -7.74 -16.43 23.38
CA ILE A 57 -6.29 -16.62 23.54
C ILE A 57 -5.50 -15.43 23.04
N SER A 58 -5.89 -14.89 21.89
CA SER A 58 -5.12 -13.83 21.24
C SER A 58 -5.97 -12.98 20.32
N THR A 59 -5.52 -11.75 20.11
CA THR A 59 -6.07 -10.82 19.12
C THR A 59 -4.97 -10.28 18.22
N GLY A 60 -5.33 -9.95 16.99
CA GLY A 60 -4.46 -9.26 16.03
C GLY A 60 -5.25 -8.22 15.24
N TYR A 61 -4.61 -7.11 14.91
CA TYR A 61 -5.17 -6.08 14.03
C TYR A 61 -4.25 -5.89 12.84
N ALA A 62 -4.84 -5.63 11.70
CA ALA A 62 -4.12 -5.22 10.49
C ALA A 62 -4.88 -4.13 9.77
N GLU A 63 -4.15 -3.32 9.03
CA GLU A 63 -4.68 -2.29 8.15
C GLU A 63 -4.11 -2.50 6.75
N GLU A 64 -4.95 -2.34 5.74
CA GLU A 64 -4.58 -2.35 4.32
C GLU A 64 -5.24 -1.21 3.59
N HIS A 65 -4.48 -0.68 2.64
CA HIS A 65 -4.97 0.34 1.72
C HIS A 65 -5.17 -0.27 0.33
N HIS A 66 -6.26 0.14 -0.35
CA HIS A 66 -6.42 -0.11 -1.77
C HIS A 66 -5.30 0.59 -2.54
N THR A 67 -4.81 -0.05 -3.58
CA THR A 67 -3.74 0.48 -4.43
C THR A 67 -4.11 0.31 -5.90
N ASP A 68 -3.61 1.18 -6.77
CA ASP A 68 -3.91 1.11 -8.22
C ASP A 68 -3.29 -0.13 -8.89
N ARG A 69 -2.35 -0.82 -8.25
CA ARG A 69 -1.60 -1.95 -8.81
C ARG A 69 -1.27 -2.99 -7.74
N GLY A 70 -1.04 -4.22 -8.20
CA GLY A 70 -0.67 -5.33 -7.32
C GLY A 70 -1.87 -5.96 -6.63
N VAL A 71 -1.63 -6.82 -5.64
CA VAL A 71 -2.67 -7.63 -4.99
C VAL A 71 -3.74 -6.75 -4.32
N ASN A 72 -3.36 -5.62 -3.74
CA ASN A 72 -4.29 -4.73 -3.06
C ASN A 72 -5.19 -3.91 -4.01
N SER A 73 -5.01 -4.02 -5.32
CA SER A 73 -5.96 -3.44 -6.29
C SER A 73 -7.26 -4.24 -6.40
N THR A 74 -7.24 -5.51 -6.00
CA THR A 74 -8.40 -6.40 -6.09
C THR A 74 -8.72 -7.12 -4.78
N SER A 75 -7.74 -7.29 -3.89
CA SER A 75 -7.84 -8.17 -2.72
C SER A 75 -7.27 -7.53 -1.43
N HIS A 76 -7.42 -6.20 -1.26
CA HIS A 76 -6.93 -5.52 -0.06
C HIS A 76 -7.64 -5.97 1.22
N MET A 77 -8.91 -6.36 1.13
CA MET A 77 -9.68 -6.84 2.27
C MET A 77 -9.21 -8.22 2.72
N GLU A 78 -9.04 -9.17 1.79
CA GLU A 78 -8.56 -10.52 2.06
C GLU A 78 -7.11 -10.51 2.58
N ASN A 79 -6.27 -9.61 2.06
CA ASN A 79 -4.93 -9.42 2.57
C ASN A 79 -4.92 -8.83 3.98
N CYS A 80 -5.82 -7.91 4.28
CA CYS A 80 -5.99 -7.32 5.59
C CYS A 80 -6.40 -8.39 6.62
N GLU A 81 -7.41 -9.19 6.28
CA GLU A 81 -7.88 -10.30 7.11
C GLU A 81 -6.77 -11.32 7.40
N THR A 82 -6.07 -11.77 6.37
CA THR A 82 -4.92 -12.70 6.50
C THR A 82 -3.83 -12.12 7.40
N SER A 83 -3.52 -10.85 7.26
CA SER A 83 -2.53 -10.17 8.10
C SER A 83 -2.98 -10.07 9.56
N ALA A 84 -4.27 -9.81 9.82
CA ALA A 84 -4.81 -9.78 11.17
C ALA A 84 -4.70 -11.15 11.85
N ILE A 85 -5.00 -12.24 11.13
CA ILE A 85 -4.83 -13.62 11.61
C ILE A 85 -3.36 -13.90 11.92
N GLY A 86 -2.44 -13.52 11.03
CA GLY A 86 -1.00 -13.68 11.24
C GLY A 86 -0.49 -12.96 12.48
N ARG A 87 -1.00 -11.77 12.78
CA ARG A 87 -0.72 -11.02 14.01
C ARG A 87 -1.24 -11.72 15.26
N ALA A 88 -2.47 -12.21 15.22
CA ALA A 88 -3.06 -12.96 16.34
C ALA A 88 -2.23 -14.22 16.64
N LEU A 89 -1.85 -14.99 15.61
CA LEU A 89 -0.99 -16.18 15.75
C LEU A 89 0.38 -15.83 16.35
N ALA A 90 1.01 -14.75 15.88
CA ALA A 90 2.29 -14.31 16.41
C ALA A 90 2.22 -13.89 17.89
N ASN A 91 1.10 -13.32 18.32
CA ASN A 91 0.89 -12.90 19.70
C ASN A 91 0.72 -14.08 20.67
N CYS A 92 0.24 -15.24 20.21
CA CYS A 92 0.15 -16.46 21.03
C CYS A 92 1.28 -17.48 20.76
N GLY A 93 2.40 -17.04 20.19
CA GLY A 93 3.61 -17.86 20.05
C GLY A 93 3.81 -18.54 18.70
N TYR A 94 2.89 -18.42 17.75
CA TYR A 94 3.01 -18.99 16.41
C TYR A 94 3.58 -17.95 15.42
N ALA A 95 4.73 -17.37 15.77
CA ALA A 95 5.37 -16.30 15.01
C ALA A 95 6.26 -16.78 13.85
N GLY A 96 6.24 -18.05 13.53
CA GLY A 96 7.13 -18.68 12.56
C GLY A 96 8.22 -19.50 13.24
N SER A 97 9.06 -20.16 12.42
CA SER A 97 10.15 -21.02 12.90
C SER A 97 11.28 -20.24 13.57
N ASP A 98 11.43 -18.96 13.29
CA ASP A 98 12.39 -18.07 13.91
C ASP A 98 11.65 -17.01 14.76
N PRO A 99 11.70 -17.08 16.10
CA PRO A 99 11.01 -16.13 16.99
C PRO A 99 11.43 -14.68 16.82
N SER A 100 12.61 -14.40 16.25
CA SER A 100 13.07 -13.03 15.94
C SER A 100 12.35 -12.43 14.72
N LYS A 101 11.71 -13.28 13.91
CA LYS A 101 11.00 -12.89 12.68
C LYS A 101 9.48 -13.00 12.87
N ARG A 102 8.95 -12.24 13.79
CA ARG A 102 7.51 -12.21 14.11
C ARG A 102 6.59 -11.89 12.92
N PRO A 103 6.95 -10.95 12.01
CA PRO A 103 6.12 -10.67 10.84
C PRO A 103 5.92 -11.93 9.99
N SER A 104 4.74 -12.04 9.35
CA SER A 104 4.48 -13.07 8.36
C SER A 104 5.11 -12.72 7.01
N ARG A 105 5.17 -13.69 6.09
CA ARG A 105 5.63 -13.44 4.72
C ARG A 105 4.76 -12.39 4.03
N GLU A 106 3.45 -12.43 4.28
CA GLU A 106 2.48 -11.49 3.75
C GLU A 106 2.78 -10.06 4.22
N GLU A 107 3.07 -9.88 5.52
CA GLU A 107 3.45 -8.58 6.08
C GLU A 107 4.79 -8.07 5.51
N MET A 108 5.79 -8.94 5.38
CA MET A 108 7.09 -8.57 4.81
C MET A 108 7.01 -8.26 3.31
N THR A 109 6.08 -8.88 2.59
CA THR A 109 5.80 -8.54 1.20
C THR A 109 5.27 -7.12 1.06
N LYS A 110 4.49 -6.61 2.05
CA LYS A 110 4.06 -5.20 2.08
C LYS A 110 5.26 -4.27 2.24
N VAL A 111 6.12 -4.54 3.21
CA VAL A 111 7.34 -3.75 3.45
C VAL A 111 8.20 -3.70 2.20
N GLN A 112 8.37 -4.82 1.49
CA GLN A 112 9.13 -4.88 0.24
C GLN A 112 8.52 -3.99 -0.87
N ARG A 113 7.19 -3.91 -0.93
CA ARG A 113 6.50 -3.02 -1.89
C ARG A 113 6.58 -1.55 -1.51
N MET A 114 6.68 -1.25 -0.23
CA MET A 114 6.76 0.13 0.30
C MET A 114 8.19 0.66 0.28
N THR A 115 9.20 -0.20 0.39
CA THR A 115 10.60 0.19 0.20
C THR A 115 10.87 0.35 -1.29
N PRO A 116 11.38 1.51 -1.75
CA PRO A 116 11.93 1.62 -3.10
C PRO A 116 13.21 0.81 -3.13
N SER A 117 13.13 -0.51 -3.24
CA SER A 117 14.28 -1.36 -3.30
C SER A 117 14.32 -2.12 -4.60
N ASP A 118 15.48 -2.00 -5.23
CA ASP A 118 16.04 -3.01 -6.12
C ASP A 118 15.11 -3.50 -7.24
N ALA A 119 14.60 -2.56 -8.05
CA ALA A 119 14.47 -2.87 -9.45
C ALA A 119 15.88 -3.28 -9.94
N PRO A 120 16.05 -4.45 -10.60
CA PRO A 120 17.30 -4.74 -11.28
C PRO A 120 17.62 -3.54 -12.14
N ASP A 121 18.81 -3.02 -11.97
CA ASP A 121 19.46 -1.90 -12.62
C ASP A 121 18.81 -1.58 -13.98
N GLY A 122 18.04 -0.50 -14.05
CA GLY A 122 17.45 -0.06 -15.30
C GLY A 122 16.31 0.96 -15.24
N THR A 123 15.60 1.11 -14.12
CA THR A 123 14.62 2.19 -13.98
C THR A 123 14.57 2.72 -12.55
N GLN A 124 15.60 3.48 -12.16
CA GLN A 124 15.42 4.47 -11.11
C GLN A 124 14.23 5.34 -11.55
N ARG A 125 13.11 5.30 -10.78
CA ARG A 125 12.22 6.44 -10.79
C ARG A 125 13.10 7.62 -10.42
N PRO A 126 13.31 8.61 -11.29
CA PRO A 126 14.10 9.75 -10.92
C PRO A 126 13.42 10.39 -9.71
N GLN A 127 14.07 10.39 -8.53
CA GLN A 127 13.76 11.41 -7.55
C GLN A 127 13.78 12.71 -8.31
N ALA A 128 12.70 13.48 -8.21
CA ALA A 128 12.61 14.78 -8.86
C ALA A 128 13.79 15.62 -8.35
N SER A 129 14.89 15.59 -9.12
CA SER A 129 15.97 16.53 -8.90
C SER A 129 15.37 17.90 -9.14
N PRO A 130 15.47 18.84 -8.21
CA PRO A 130 14.87 20.16 -8.39
C PRO A 130 15.30 20.87 -9.67
N ASN A 131 16.37 20.44 -10.32
CA ASN A 131 16.94 21.03 -11.54
C ASN A 131 16.83 20.14 -12.79
N LYS A 132 16.13 18.99 -12.76
CA LYS A 132 15.95 18.16 -13.95
C LYS A 132 14.73 18.64 -14.74
N ALA A 133 14.85 18.81 -16.05
CA ALA A 133 13.72 19.15 -16.92
C ALA A 133 12.59 18.12 -16.81
N ALA A 134 11.34 18.56 -16.97
CA ALA A 134 10.18 17.69 -16.98
C ALA A 134 10.30 16.64 -18.11
N SER A 135 9.95 15.39 -17.83
CA SER A 135 9.99 14.32 -18.82
C SER A 135 8.82 14.41 -19.80
N ASP A 136 8.99 13.87 -21.01
CA ASP A 136 7.92 13.82 -22.02
C ASP A 136 6.66 13.12 -21.51
N ALA A 137 6.82 12.10 -20.65
CA ALA A 137 5.71 11.42 -20.00
C ALA A 137 4.94 12.33 -19.04
N GLN A 138 5.63 13.17 -18.27
CA GLN A 138 4.99 14.15 -17.37
C GLN A 138 4.28 15.23 -18.19
N LEU A 139 4.92 15.77 -19.21
CA LEU A 139 4.33 16.77 -20.10
C LEU A 139 3.10 16.21 -20.84
N GLY A 140 3.17 14.97 -21.32
CA GLY A 140 2.04 14.28 -21.95
C GLY A 140 0.85 14.09 -21.00
N LEU A 141 1.11 13.71 -19.74
CA LEU A 141 0.07 13.56 -18.74
C LEU A 141 -0.58 14.91 -18.41
N ILE A 142 0.20 15.97 -18.23
CA ILE A 142 -0.31 17.33 -17.98
C ILE A 142 -1.21 17.77 -19.12
N ARG A 143 -0.78 17.63 -20.39
CA ARG A 143 -1.62 17.96 -21.56
C ARG A 143 -2.95 17.20 -21.57
N THR A 144 -2.91 15.90 -21.21
CA THR A 144 -4.12 15.08 -21.15
C THR A 144 -5.09 15.56 -20.07
N LEU A 145 -4.58 15.85 -18.87
CA LEU A 145 -5.38 16.34 -17.76
C LEU A 145 -5.93 17.74 -18.01
N SER A 146 -5.10 18.65 -18.56
CA SER A 146 -5.51 20.01 -18.93
C SER A 146 -6.63 20.02 -19.97
N LYS A 147 -6.52 19.16 -20.99
CA LYS A 147 -7.57 19.01 -22.02
C LYS A 147 -8.88 18.50 -21.44
N LYS A 148 -8.84 17.61 -20.42
CA LYS A 148 -10.04 17.17 -19.70
C LYS A 148 -10.70 18.31 -18.92
N LEU A 149 -9.91 19.26 -18.42
CA LEU A 149 -10.36 20.46 -17.70
C LEU A 149 -10.68 21.64 -18.61
N GLY A 150 -10.60 21.47 -19.95
CA GLY A 150 -11.01 22.43 -20.95
C GLY A 150 -10.00 23.54 -21.26
N PHE A 151 -8.71 23.37 -20.97
CA PHE A 151 -7.68 24.33 -21.29
C PHE A 151 -6.42 23.71 -21.92
N GLU A 152 -5.62 24.52 -22.60
CA GLU A 152 -4.35 24.11 -23.16
C GLU A 152 -3.20 24.47 -22.21
N ALA A 153 -2.32 23.49 -21.93
CA ALA A 153 -1.20 23.66 -21.03
C ALA A 153 -0.01 24.29 -21.77
N HIS A 154 0.53 25.40 -21.26
CA HIS A 154 1.75 26.05 -21.70
C HIS A 154 2.85 25.82 -20.66
N PHE A 155 4.04 25.48 -21.12
CA PHE A 155 5.15 25.16 -20.22
C PHE A 155 6.20 26.26 -20.27
N PRO A 156 6.64 26.82 -19.13
CA PRO A 156 7.73 27.79 -19.11
C PRO A 156 9.06 27.12 -19.54
N PRO A 157 10.03 27.91 -20.06
CA PRO A 157 11.30 27.38 -20.61
C PRO A 157 12.10 26.49 -19.64
N ASN A 158 11.98 26.74 -18.32
CA ASN A 158 12.71 26.03 -17.27
C ASN A 158 11.82 25.10 -16.44
N PHE A 159 10.76 24.54 -17.05
CA PHE A 159 9.81 23.68 -16.35
C PHE A 159 10.46 22.37 -15.91
N THR A 160 10.63 22.23 -14.61
CA THR A 160 11.35 21.09 -14.02
C THR A 160 10.45 19.88 -13.78
N SER A 161 11.06 18.74 -13.55
CA SER A 161 10.36 17.51 -13.16
C SER A 161 9.63 17.66 -11.82
N TYR A 162 10.12 18.53 -10.93
CA TYR A 162 9.45 18.86 -9.68
C TYR A 162 8.19 19.68 -9.94
N ASP A 163 8.28 20.74 -10.75
CA ASP A 163 7.12 21.57 -11.12
C ASP A 163 6.03 20.73 -11.81
N ALA A 164 6.46 19.86 -12.73
CA ALA A 164 5.55 18.93 -13.40
C ALA A 164 4.81 18.00 -12.41
N SER A 165 5.48 17.54 -11.36
CA SER A 165 4.87 16.69 -10.35
C SER A 165 3.84 17.45 -9.51
N GLN A 166 4.10 18.69 -9.13
CA GLN A 166 3.16 19.55 -8.43
C GLN A 166 1.92 19.85 -9.28
N VAL A 167 2.15 20.27 -10.52
CA VAL A 167 1.07 20.52 -11.49
C VAL A 167 0.18 19.30 -11.74
N ILE A 168 0.76 18.10 -11.83
CA ILE A 168 -0.02 16.86 -11.98
C ILE A 168 -0.91 16.61 -10.75
N GLN A 169 -0.43 16.88 -9.54
CA GLN A 169 -1.23 16.72 -8.33
C GLN A 169 -2.40 17.73 -8.29
N GLU A 170 -2.14 18.99 -8.61
CA GLU A 170 -3.17 20.03 -8.67
C GLU A 170 -4.25 19.70 -9.70
N LEU A 171 -3.85 19.30 -10.93
CA LEU A 171 -4.77 18.90 -11.99
C LEU A 171 -5.61 17.66 -11.62
N LYS A 172 -5.05 16.68 -10.90
CA LYS A 172 -5.80 15.53 -10.38
C LYS A 172 -6.84 15.94 -9.33
N GLY A 173 -6.57 16.99 -8.56
CA GLY A 173 -7.50 17.60 -7.62
C GLY A 173 -8.50 18.58 -8.27
N ASN A 174 -8.58 18.64 -9.62
CA ASN A 174 -9.37 19.60 -10.39
C ASN A 174 -9.01 21.09 -10.13
N VAL A 175 -7.79 21.34 -9.67
CA VAL A 175 -7.24 22.69 -9.51
C VAL A 175 -6.45 23.06 -10.78
N ILE A 176 -6.74 24.22 -11.35
CA ILE A 176 -6.03 24.71 -12.55
C ILE A 176 -4.78 25.49 -12.09
N PRO A 177 -3.56 24.95 -12.32
CA PRO A 177 -2.33 25.58 -11.87
C PRO A 177 -2.02 26.85 -12.67
N LEU A 178 -1.64 27.93 -11.98
CA LEU A 178 -1.19 29.17 -12.62
C LEU A 178 0.09 28.97 -13.43
N ALA A 179 0.96 28.06 -13.00
CA ALA A 179 2.27 27.82 -13.62
C ALA A 179 2.23 27.33 -15.08
N ILE A 180 1.10 26.83 -15.56
CA ILE A 180 0.92 26.30 -16.92
C ILE A 180 -0.21 27.00 -17.69
N ARG A 181 -0.72 28.12 -17.18
CA ARG A 181 -1.72 28.93 -17.85
C ARG A 181 -1.03 29.87 -18.85
N ALA A 182 -1.54 29.97 -20.06
CA ALA A 182 -1.06 31.00 -20.99
C ALA A 182 -1.23 32.39 -20.37
N GLU A 183 -0.18 33.21 -20.40
CA GLU A 183 -0.28 34.64 -20.10
C GLU A 183 -1.11 35.31 -21.18
N SER A 184 -2.42 35.25 -21.05
CA SER A 184 -3.33 36.06 -21.82
C SER A 184 -4.60 36.32 -21.03
N PHE A 185 -4.47 37.18 -20.05
CA PHE A 185 -5.52 38.07 -19.61
C PHE A 185 -4.89 39.45 -19.52
N GLU A 186 -4.87 40.16 -20.63
CA GLU A 186 -4.89 41.62 -20.57
C GLU A 186 -6.17 41.94 -19.76
N ASP A 187 -5.97 42.51 -18.62
CA ASP A 187 -7.04 43.04 -17.75
C ASP A 187 -7.64 44.24 -18.56
N PRO A 188 -8.92 44.19 -18.96
CA PRO A 188 -9.49 45.32 -19.71
C PRO A 188 -10.05 46.33 -18.71
N PHE A 189 -9.14 46.99 -17.95
CA PHE A 189 -9.45 48.31 -17.32
C PHE A 189 -8.20 49.06 -16.97
#